data_4803fc575e9b88695124f1971bbe34bf
#
_entry.id   4803fc575e9b88695124f1971bbe34bf
#
_cell.length_a   1.000
_cell.length_b   1.000
_cell.length_c   1.000
_cell.angle_alpha   90.00
_cell.angle_beta   90.00
_cell.angle_gamma   90.00
#
_symmetry.space_group_name_H-M   'P 1'
#
loop_
_entity.id
_entity.type
_entity.pdbx_description
1 polymer ?
#
loop_
_entity_poly.entity_id
_entity_poly.type
_entity_poly.pdbx_seq_one_letter_code
_entity_poly.pdbx_strand_id
1 'polypeptide(L)'
;MENSTQSFWDKLGEFFVKYCWLFAIGSALLAVAFMFLPILNYEIREAVYDIATGDRISKVDYVYNMNLISYFTTKFKLNYTLFINLGLILVGIGFVIASIFKKELLTAGGIFFLLSMCMFILAKEFFRSEENAVMDYAKVIGTDYDSSTQYFDASLHGVDLSWGAALGIVFTNIAFAFTMTTNEKKTVREIVEEGVLISLAFVLNFIKIPIGATGGSINFQMLPLMVIALRHGPQHGFVAGGIIYGLLTCLTDGYGFACYPFDYLIGFGSVAVMGFFRKLVFSKEQNTYNFKGLLFILISGILATFIRYIGSNVSSIVVYGYTLEAALAYNSFYIPLSGAVSIVALMAIYGPLAKINNTYPVISDNQKSIKE
;
A
#
# COMPACT_ATOMS: atom_id res chain seq x y z
N MET A 1 -33.24 31.20 -16.22
CA MET A 1 -33.60 30.18 -15.19
C MET A 1 -33.22 28.81 -15.77
N GLU A 2 -31.97 28.42 -15.65
CA GLU A 2 -31.53 27.05 -15.92
C GLU A 2 -31.62 26.28 -14.61
N ASN A 3 -32.73 25.57 -14.41
CA ASN A 3 -32.78 24.49 -13.44
C ASN A 3 -31.93 23.35 -13.98
N SER A 4 -30.62 23.35 -13.65
CA SER A 4 -29.79 22.18 -13.86
C SER A 4 -30.33 21.07 -12.98
N THR A 5 -31.06 20.14 -13.59
CA THR A 5 -31.38 18.85 -12.93
C THR A 5 -30.06 18.19 -12.59
N GLN A 6 -29.66 18.25 -11.31
CA GLN A 6 -28.50 17.51 -10.83
C GLN A 6 -28.66 16.02 -11.22
N SER A 7 -27.69 15.50 -11.95
CA SER A 7 -27.65 14.09 -12.34
C SER A 7 -27.69 13.21 -11.08
N PHE A 8 -28.27 12.03 -11.19
CA PHE A 8 -28.24 10.98 -10.13
C PHE A 8 -26.79 10.77 -9.65
N TRP A 9 -25.82 10.77 -10.55
CA TRP A 9 -24.41 10.57 -10.25
C TRP A 9 -23.80 11.72 -9.44
N ASP A 10 -24.24 12.96 -9.69
CA ASP A 10 -23.78 14.12 -8.90
C ASP A 10 -24.26 14.02 -7.45
N LYS A 11 -25.53 13.64 -7.26
CA LYS A 11 -26.11 13.45 -5.92
C LYS A 11 -25.42 12.31 -5.16
N LEU A 12 -25.10 11.22 -5.87
CA LEU A 12 -24.39 10.08 -5.30
C LEU A 12 -22.96 10.48 -4.89
N GLY A 13 -22.25 11.24 -5.73
CA GLY A 13 -20.93 11.78 -5.43
C GLY A 13 -20.94 12.68 -4.20
N GLU A 14 -21.88 13.63 -4.14
CA GLU A 14 -22.05 14.52 -2.98
C GLU A 14 -22.36 13.75 -1.69
N PHE A 15 -23.16 12.68 -1.79
CA PHE A 15 -23.45 11.80 -0.66
C PHE A 15 -22.18 11.11 -0.14
N PHE A 16 -21.36 10.50 -1.01
CA PHE A 16 -20.12 9.85 -0.60
C PHE A 16 -19.11 10.85 -0.01
N VAL A 17 -18.97 12.03 -0.58
CA VAL A 17 -18.09 13.09 -0.05
C VAL A 17 -18.59 13.59 1.31
N LYS A 18 -19.89 13.78 1.47
CA LYS A 18 -20.49 14.26 2.72
C LYS A 18 -20.31 13.26 3.87
N TYR A 19 -20.43 11.97 3.57
CA TYR A 19 -20.41 10.90 4.56
C TYR A 19 -19.11 10.06 4.51
N CYS A 20 -18.04 10.55 3.86
CA CYS A 20 -16.77 9.83 3.74
C CYS A 20 -16.21 9.37 5.11
N TRP A 21 -16.37 10.19 6.16
CA TRP A 21 -15.97 9.86 7.51
C TRP A 21 -16.73 8.66 8.10
N LEU A 22 -18.04 8.51 7.81
CA LEU A 22 -18.83 7.35 8.22
C LEU A 22 -18.38 6.08 7.51
N PHE A 23 -18.13 6.17 6.20
CA PHE A 23 -17.61 5.03 5.43
C PHE A 23 -16.20 4.62 5.87
N ALA A 24 -15.35 5.61 6.22
CA ALA A 24 -14.03 5.34 6.79
C ALA A 24 -14.13 4.59 8.12
N ILE A 25 -14.99 5.05 9.04
CA ILE A 25 -15.22 4.37 10.33
C ILE A 25 -15.81 2.98 10.12
N GLY A 26 -16.85 2.85 9.28
CA GLY A 26 -17.48 1.56 8.99
C GLY A 26 -16.50 0.54 8.44
N SER A 27 -15.66 0.94 7.49
CA SER A 27 -14.61 0.07 6.95
C SER A 27 -13.56 -0.27 8.00
N ALA A 28 -13.13 0.67 8.83
CA ALA A 28 -12.18 0.42 9.90
C ALA A 28 -12.73 -0.54 10.96
N LEU A 29 -14.02 -0.43 11.31
CA LEU A 29 -14.68 -1.38 12.22
C LEU A 29 -14.80 -2.78 11.62
N LEU A 30 -15.02 -2.91 10.30
CA LEU A 30 -14.97 -4.19 9.63
C LEU A 30 -13.56 -4.78 9.67
N ALA A 31 -12.51 -3.97 9.49
CA ALA A 31 -11.14 -4.44 9.66
C ALA A 31 -10.90 -5.00 11.08
N VAL A 32 -11.42 -4.34 12.13
CA VAL A 32 -11.35 -4.87 13.50
C VAL A 32 -12.13 -6.18 13.63
N ALA A 33 -13.33 -6.27 13.05
CA ALA A 33 -14.13 -7.51 13.08
C ALA A 33 -13.37 -8.68 12.44
N PHE A 34 -12.64 -8.43 11.34
CA PHE A 34 -11.84 -9.46 10.69
C PHE A 34 -10.59 -9.89 11.48
N MET A 35 -10.16 -9.13 12.50
CA MET A 35 -9.11 -9.59 13.43
C MET A 35 -9.55 -10.78 14.30
N PHE A 36 -10.84 -11.07 14.37
CA PHE A 36 -11.37 -12.28 15.02
C PHE A 36 -11.33 -13.53 14.12
N LEU A 37 -11.12 -13.37 12.82
CA LEU A 37 -10.80 -14.46 11.91
C LEU A 37 -9.32 -14.82 12.00
N PRO A 38 -8.88 -16.00 11.49
CA PRO A 38 -7.49 -16.35 11.40
C PRO A 38 -6.68 -15.28 10.64
N ILE A 39 -5.70 -14.67 11.30
CA ILE A 39 -4.78 -13.67 10.72
C ILE A 39 -3.52 -14.32 10.22
N LEU A 40 -2.97 -15.24 11.02
CA LEU A 40 -1.80 -16.03 10.70
C LEU A 40 -2.15 -17.50 10.80
N ASN A 41 -1.68 -18.28 9.83
CA ASN A 41 -1.60 -19.74 9.91
C ASN A 41 -0.12 -20.10 10.08
N TYR A 42 0.18 -20.96 11.02
CA TYR A 42 1.53 -21.48 11.21
C TYR A 42 1.51 -22.98 11.43
N GLU A 43 2.53 -23.65 10.95
CA GLU A 43 2.72 -25.09 11.03
C GLU A 43 3.93 -25.40 11.89
N ILE A 44 3.72 -26.19 12.95
CA ILE A 44 4.78 -26.74 13.78
C ILE A 44 4.87 -28.22 13.46
N ARG A 45 6.07 -28.66 13.10
CA ARG A 45 6.40 -30.07 12.91
C ARG A 45 7.16 -30.56 14.12
N GLU A 46 6.63 -31.58 14.74
CA GLU A 46 7.27 -32.31 15.86
C GLU A 46 7.69 -33.67 15.39
N ALA A 47 8.88 -34.07 15.74
CA ALA A 47 9.40 -35.40 15.44
C ALA A 47 10.14 -35.97 16.65
N VAL A 48 9.95 -37.25 16.87
CA VAL A 48 10.68 -38.03 17.89
C VAL A 48 11.64 -38.97 17.19
N TYR A 49 12.89 -38.97 17.62
CA TYR A 49 13.95 -39.76 17.03
C TYR A 49 14.54 -40.70 18.09
N ASP A 50 14.98 -41.90 17.69
CA ASP A 50 15.76 -42.79 18.50
C ASP A 50 17.21 -42.29 18.65
N ILE A 51 17.73 -42.20 19.87
CA ILE A 51 19.07 -41.67 20.13
C ILE A 51 20.16 -42.61 19.59
N ALA A 52 19.92 -43.94 19.63
CA ALA A 52 20.93 -44.92 19.24
C ALA A 52 21.04 -45.07 17.72
N THR A 53 19.93 -45.04 17.00
CA THR A 53 19.89 -45.27 15.56
C THR A 53 19.80 -43.96 14.75
N GLY A 54 19.31 -42.88 15.35
CA GLY A 54 18.98 -41.63 14.65
C GLY A 54 17.72 -41.72 13.79
N ASP A 55 16.99 -42.84 13.87
CA ASP A 55 15.79 -43.05 13.09
C ASP A 55 14.61 -42.26 13.66
N ARG A 56 13.77 -41.75 12.76
CA ARG A 56 12.55 -41.06 13.15
C ARG A 56 11.46 -42.03 13.54
N ILE A 57 11.07 -42.00 14.82
CA ILE A 57 10.04 -42.89 15.39
C ILE A 57 8.64 -42.34 15.05
N SER A 58 8.43 -41.04 15.23
CA SER A 58 7.14 -40.39 14.96
C SER A 58 7.30 -39.02 14.38
N LYS A 59 6.27 -38.57 13.63
CA LYS A 59 6.17 -37.22 13.11
C LYS A 59 4.71 -36.77 13.22
N VAL A 60 4.52 -35.61 13.80
CA VAL A 60 3.21 -34.97 13.89
C VAL A 60 3.32 -33.54 13.40
N ASP A 61 2.44 -33.17 12.48
CA ASP A 61 2.35 -31.80 11.95
C ASP A 61 1.11 -31.14 12.56
N TYR A 62 1.30 -30.03 13.25
CA TYR A 62 0.21 -29.23 13.85
C TYR A 62 0.03 -27.94 13.07
N VAL A 63 -1.20 -27.67 12.62
CA VAL A 63 -1.57 -26.40 12.00
C VAL A 63 -2.35 -25.56 13.00
N TYR A 64 -1.83 -24.40 13.30
CA TYR A 64 -2.45 -23.45 14.22
C TYR A 64 -2.93 -22.21 13.50
N ASN A 65 -4.04 -21.65 13.98
CA ASN A 65 -4.62 -20.42 13.48
C ASN A 65 -4.57 -19.35 14.58
N MET A 66 -3.89 -18.25 14.32
CA MET A 66 -3.80 -17.15 15.26
C MET A 66 -4.81 -16.05 14.87
N ASN A 67 -5.62 -15.63 15.83
CA ASN A 67 -6.51 -14.48 15.74
C ASN A 67 -6.45 -13.65 17.04
N LEU A 68 -7.22 -12.57 17.11
CA LEU A 68 -7.22 -11.69 18.29
C LEU A 68 -7.64 -12.42 19.58
N ILE A 69 -8.56 -13.40 19.51
CA ILE A 69 -9.01 -14.17 20.67
C ILE A 69 -7.93 -15.16 21.10
N SER A 70 -7.33 -15.88 20.16
CA SER A 70 -6.31 -16.89 20.45
C SER A 70 -5.09 -16.27 21.12
N TYR A 71 -4.79 -15.01 20.85
CA TYR A 71 -3.74 -14.26 21.54
C TYR A 71 -3.97 -14.18 23.05
N PHE A 72 -5.21 -14.02 23.52
CA PHE A 72 -5.53 -13.99 24.95
C PHE A 72 -5.62 -15.37 25.60
N THR A 73 -5.96 -16.37 24.81
CA THR A 73 -6.23 -17.73 25.32
C THR A 73 -5.03 -18.66 25.24
N THR A 74 -4.08 -18.38 24.35
CA THR A 74 -2.85 -19.17 24.24
C THR A 74 -1.76 -18.61 25.15
N LYS A 75 -0.86 -19.49 25.60
CA LYS A 75 0.34 -19.08 26.35
C LYS A 75 1.35 -18.31 25.48
N PHE A 76 1.09 -18.20 24.20
CA PHE A 76 1.87 -17.42 23.23
C PHE A 76 1.64 -15.93 23.43
N LYS A 77 2.51 -15.27 24.16
CA LYS A 77 2.55 -13.80 24.26
C LYS A 77 3.36 -13.16 23.13
N LEU A 78 3.37 -13.77 21.95
CA LEU A 78 4.45 -13.62 21.00
C LEU A 78 4.24 -12.53 19.94
N ASN A 79 3.02 -12.11 19.69
CA ASN A 79 2.80 -11.17 18.58
C ASN A 79 2.04 -9.93 19.03
N TYR A 80 2.77 -8.98 19.63
CA TYR A 80 2.21 -7.66 19.98
C TYR A 80 1.68 -6.89 18.77
N THR A 81 2.00 -7.32 17.55
CA THR A 81 1.57 -6.64 16.32
C THR A 81 0.06 -6.55 16.19
N LEU A 82 -0.69 -7.56 16.66
CA LEU A 82 -2.15 -7.52 16.66
C LEU A 82 -2.71 -6.40 17.55
N PHE A 83 -2.11 -6.16 18.72
CA PHE A 83 -2.51 -5.08 19.62
C PHE A 83 -2.10 -3.72 19.10
N ILE A 84 -0.87 -3.61 18.57
CA ILE A 84 -0.40 -2.39 17.91
C ILE A 84 -1.34 -2.06 16.75
N ASN A 85 -1.72 -3.05 15.96
CA ASN A 85 -2.61 -2.90 14.83
C ASN A 85 -4.01 -2.44 15.27
N LEU A 86 -4.59 -3.09 16.29
CA LEU A 86 -5.86 -2.66 16.87
C LEU A 86 -5.76 -1.22 17.39
N GLY A 87 -4.68 -0.87 18.10
CA GLY A 87 -4.42 0.49 18.57
C GLY A 87 -4.37 1.51 17.43
N LEU A 88 -3.68 1.21 16.34
CA LEU A 88 -3.60 2.07 15.15
C LEU A 88 -4.99 2.31 14.54
N ILE A 89 -5.81 1.25 14.39
CA ILE A 89 -7.18 1.39 13.87
C ILE A 89 -8.03 2.29 14.79
N LEU A 90 -7.98 2.05 16.10
CA LEU A 90 -8.76 2.83 17.08
C LEU A 90 -8.33 4.30 17.10
N VAL A 91 -7.04 4.59 17.07
CA VAL A 91 -6.51 5.96 16.97
C VAL A 91 -6.94 6.59 15.65
N GLY A 92 -6.86 5.87 14.55
CA GLY A 92 -7.36 6.32 13.23
C GLY A 92 -8.84 6.70 13.28
N ILE A 93 -9.69 5.85 13.85
CA ILE A 93 -11.12 6.13 14.06
C ILE A 93 -11.29 7.39 14.90
N GLY A 94 -10.53 7.55 16.00
CA GLY A 94 -10.56 8.74 16.84
C GLY A 94 -10.27 10.03 16.07
N PHE A 95 -9.25 10.03 15.20
CA PHE A 95 -8.94 11.18 14.33
C PHE A 95 -10.04 11.43 13.30
N VAL A 96 -10.64 10.38 12.72
CA VAL A 96 -11.78 10.53 11.79
C VAL A 96 -13.00 11.13 12.51
N ILE A 97 -13.30 10.71 13.72
CA ILE A 97 -14.37 11.33 14.52
C ILE A 97 -14.03 12.79 14.82
N ALA A 98 -12.81 13.08 15.25
CA ALA A 98 -12.37 14.45 15.52
C ALA A 98 -12.38 15.34 14.26
N SER A 99 -12.32 14.77 13.07
CA SER A 99 -12.42 15.50 11.80
C SER A 99 -13.78 16.17 11.58
N ILE A 100 -14.82 15.76 12.31
CA ILE A 100 -16.13 16.44 12.33
C ILE A 100 -15.95 17.89 12.78
N PHE A 101 -15.02 18.15 13.72
CA PHE A 101 -14.72 19.48 14.23
C PHE A 101 -13.61 20.17 13.42
N LYS A 102 -12.61 19.41 12.95
CA LYS A 102 -11.47 19.93 12.19
C LYS A 102 -11.11 19.01 11.04
N LYS A 103 -11.49 19.39 9.81
CA LYS A 103 -11.36 18.57 8.59
C LYS A 103 -9.95 18.05 8.31
N GLU A 104 -8.91 18.77 8.70
CA GLU A 104 -7.51 18.36 8.52
C GLU A 104 -7.17 17.05 9.26
N LEU A 105 -7.90 16.74 10.33
CA LEU A 105 -7.69 15.51 11.09
C LEU A 105 -8.14 14.25 10.35
N LEU A 106 -8.97 14.39 9.31
CA LEU A 106 -9.39 13.27 8.46
C LEU A 106 -8.17 12.60 7.80
N THR A 107 -7.27 13.41 7.24
CA THR A 107 -6.03 12.90 6.63
C THR A 107 -5.12 12.24 7.67
N ALA A 108 -5.04 12.79 8.89
CA ALA A 108 -4.29 12.16 9.98
C ALA A 108 -4.84 10.78 10.31
N GLY A 109 -6.18 10.63 10.39
CA GLY A 109 -6.83 9.32 10.55
C GLY A 109 -6.43 8.32 9.46
N GLY A 110 -6.35 8.80 8.21
CA GLY A 110 -5.90 7.99 7.08
C GLY A 110 -4.48 7.45 7.24
N ILE A 111 -3.56 8.24 7.76
CA ILE A 111 -2.18 7.78 8.03
C ILE A 111 -2.17 6.58 8.99
N PHE A 112 -3.01 6.60 10.03
CA PHE A 112 -3.11 5.47 10.95
C PHE A 112 -3.71 4.22 10.30
N PHE A 113 -4.68 4.36 9.39
CA PHE A 113 -5.19 3.22 8.63
C PHE A 113 -4.14 2.65 7.66
N LEU A 114 -3.33 3.50 7.04
CA LEU A 114 -2.20 3.07 6.22
C LEU A 114 -1.16 2.29 7.04
N LEU A 115 -0.80 2.80 8.22
CA LEU A 115 0.11 2.10 9.13
C LEU A 115 -0.46 0.77 9.61
N SER A 116 -1.76 0.73 9.93
CA SER A 116 -2.45 -0.51 10.30
C SER A 116 -2.42 -1.55 9.17
N MET A 117 -2.63 -1.12 7.93
CA MET A 117 -2.53 -2.01 6.78
C MET A 117 -1.13 -2.63 6.67
N CYS A 118 -0.08 -1.82 6.85
CA CYS A 118 1.30 -2.33 6.88
C CYS A 118 1.51 -3.33 8.03
N MET A 119 0.94 -3.08 9.20
CA MET A 119 1.07 -3.96 10.37
C MET A 119 0.41 -5.32 10.18
N PHE A 120 -0.67 -5.45 9.40
CA PHE A 120 -1.24 -6.76 9.08
C PHE A 120 -0.23 -7.66 8.34
N ILE A 121 0.62 -7.10 7.48
CA ILE A 121 1.63 -7.85 6.73
C ILE A 121 2.86 -8.12 7.60
N LEU A 122 3.31 -7.10 8.33
CA LEU A 122 4.45 -7.24 9.23
C LEU A 122 4.19 -8.25 10.36
N ALA A 123 2.92 -8.56 10.68
CA ALA A 123 2.57 -9.58 11.66
C ALA A 123 3.28 -10.92 11.39
N LYS A 124 3.41 -11.31 10.12
CA LYS A 124 4.13 -12.53 9.70
C LYS A 124 5.62 -12.48 10.08
N GLU A 125 6.29 -11.35 9.84
CA GLU A 125 7.73 -11.22 10.08
C GLU A 125 8.06 -11.11 11.57
N PHE A 126 7.23 -10.41 12.33
CA PHE A 126 7.38 -10.36 13.78
C PHE A 126 7.17 -11.74 14.43
N PHE A 127 6.29 -12.57 13.85
CA PHE A 127 6.10 -13.93 14.31
C PHE A 127 7.33 -14.79 14.04
N ARG A 128 7.96 -14.65 12.87
CA ARG A 128 9.20 -15.37 12.54
C ARG A 128 10.37 -15.00 13.46
N SER A 129 10.48 -13.74 13.88
CA SER A 129 11.56 -13.29 14.76
C SER A 129 11.52 -13.95 16.16
N GLU A 130 10.39 -14.56 16.52
CA GLU A 130 10.15 -15.21 17.81
C GLU A 130 10.13 -16.75 17.71
N GLU A 131 10.73 -17.30 16.67
CA GLU A 131 10.78 -18.73 16.40
C GLU A 131 11.22 -19.55 17.62
N ASN A 132 12.23 -19.10 18.36
CA ASN A 132 12.72 -19.80 19.55
C ASN A 132 11.64 -19.97 20.63
N ALA A 133 10.80 -18.97 20.84
CA ALA A 133 9.75 -19.03 21.85
C ALA A 133 8.58 -19.93 21.39
N VAL A 134 8.31 -19.98 20.08
CA VAL A 134 7.38 -20.96 19.48
C VAL A 134 7.89 -22.38 19.68
N MET A 135 9.19 -22.59 19.49
CA MET A 135 9.85 -23.87 19.69
C MET A 135 9.82 -24.30 21.14
N ASP A 136 10.05 -23.40 22.09
CA ASP A 136 9.97 -23.71 23.53
C ASP A 136 8.54 -24.10 23.94
N TYR A 137 7.52 -23.49 23.30
CA TYR A 137 6.14 -23.87 23.54
C TYR A 137 5.81 -25.24 22.93
N ALA A 138 6.26 -25.54 21.72
CA ALA A 138 6.09 -26.84 21.09
C ALA A 138 6.66 -27.96 21.98
N LYS A 139 7.83 -27.77 22.57
CA LYS A 139 8.42 -28.70 23.56
C LYS A 139 7.55 -28.91 24.80
N VAL A 140 6.76 -27.93 25.20
CA VAL A 140 5.85 -28.03 26.38
C VAL A 140 4.56 -28.79 26.05
N ILE A 141 4.08 -28.69 24.79
CA ILE A 141 2.87 -29.43 24.36
C ILE A 141 3.21 -30.80 23.82
N GLY A 142 4.49 -31.05 23.53
CA GLY A 142 4.98 -32.16 22.75
C GLY A 142 4.52 -33.54 23.19
N THR A 143 4.60 -34.46 22.28
CA THR A 143 4.26 -35.86 22.42
C THR A 143 5.03 -36.49 23.59
N ASP A 144 4.38 -37.39 24.34
CA ASP A 144 5.05 -38.25 25.31
C ASP A 144 6.18 -39.01 24.63
N TYR A 145 7.41 -38.74 25.01
CA TYR A 145 8.60 -39.47 24.54
C TYR A 145 9.51 -39.82 25.72
N ASP A 146 10.19 -40.97 25.59
CA ASP A 146 11.14 -41.40 26.57
C ASP A 146 12.49 -40.70 26.38
N SER A 147 12.76 -39.68 27.20
CA SER A 147 13.97 -38.86 27.11
C SER A 147 15.28 -39.63 27.35
N SER A 148 15.23 -40.91 27.78
CA SER A 148 16.42 -41.74 27.95
C SER A 148 16.88 -42.41 26.66
N THR A 149 15.95 -42.72 25.75
CA THR A 149 16.19 -43.40 24.48
C THR A 149 15.84 -42.61 23.25
N GLN A 150 15.15 -41.48 23.40
CA GLN A 150 14.61 -40.69 22.34
C GLN A 150 14.93 -39.21 22.53
N TYR A 151 15.08 -38.47 21.42
CA TYR A 151 15.13 -37.03 21.47
C TYR A 151 14.00 -36.44 20.65
N PHE A 152 13.51 -35.30 21.12
CA PHE A 152 12.43 -34.56 20.51
C PHE A 152 12.99 -33.38 19.69
N ASP A 153 12.53 -33.23 18.47
CA ASP A 153 12.82 -32.10 17.61
C ASP A 153 11.51 -31.44 17.15
N ALA A 154 11.45 -30.13 17.26
CA ALA A 154 10.32 -29.35 16.77
C ALA A 154 10.82 -28.23 15.87
N SER A 155 10.13 -27.99 14.77
CA SER A 155 10.48 -26.94 13.81
C SER A 155 9.25 -26.16 13.34
N LEU A 156 9.41 -24.86 13.24
CA LEU A 156 8.42 -23.98 12.62
C LEU A 156 8.60 -24.05 11.11
N HIS A 157 7.59 -24.55 10.39
CA HIS A 157 7.71 -24.82 8.96
C HIS A 157 7.10 -23.76 8.07
N GLY A 158 6.09 -23.07 8.50
CA GLY A 158 5.44 -22.05 7.70
C GLY A 158 4.70 -21.06 8.56
N VAL A 159 4.80 -19.79 8.23
CA VAL A 159 3.95 -18.72 8.76
C VAL A 159 3.36 -17.99 7.58
N ASP A 160 2.06 -18.10 7.39
CA ASP A 160 1.36 -17.50 6.28
C ASP A 160 0.24 -16.58 6.73
N LEU A 161 0.01 -15.52 5.92
CA LEU A 161 -1.13 -14.63 6.12
C LEU A 161 -2.42 -15.37 5.74
N SER A 162 -3.40 -15.30 6.63
CA SER A 162 -4.69 -15.92 6.44
C SER A 162 -5.78 -14.91 6.01
N TRP A 163 -6.99 -15.38 5.80
CA TRP A 163 -8.13 -14.59 5.33
C TRP A 163 -8.43 -13.37 6.20
N GLY A 164 -8.25 -13.46 7.52
CA GLY A 164 -8.43 -12.32 8.42
C GLY A 164 -7.47 -11.18 8.12
N ALA A 165 -6.20 -11.48 7.83
CA ALA A 165 -5.23 -10.46 7.42
C ALA A 165 -5.58 -9.88 6.04
N ALA A 166 -5.92 -10.72 5.06
CA ALA A 166 -6.29 -10.27 3.72
C ALA A 166 -7.47 -9.30 3.76
N LEU A 167 -8.54 -9.64 4.48
CA LEU A 167 -9.71 -8.79 4.65
C LEU A 167 -9.37 -7.54 5.48
N GLY A 168 -8.55 -7.65 6.52
CA GLY A 168 -8.05 -6.52 7.29
C GLY A 168 -7.31 -5.50 6.41
N ILE A 169 -6.42 -5.96 5.53
CA ILE A 169 -5.71 -5.14 4.55
C ILE A 169 -6.69 -4.42 3.62
N VAL A 170 -7.66 -5.15 3.06
CA VAL A 170 -8.66 -4.58 2.15
C VAL A 170 -9.46 -3.48 2.85
N PHE A 171 -10.00 -3.75 4.03
CA PHE A 171 -10.89 -2.80 4.71
C PHE A 171 -10.16 -1.61 5.33
N THR A 172 -8.91 -1.77 5.79
CA THR A 172 -8.07 -0.63 6.19
C THR A 172 -7.69 0.24 5.00
N ASN A 173 -7.46 -0.36 3.82
CA ASN A 173 -7.22 0.40 2.59
C ASN A 173 -8.48 1.17 2.13
N ILE A 174 -9.66 0.56 2.22
CA ILE A 174 -10.94 1.24 1.93
C ILE A 174 -11.15 2.40 2.92
N ALA A 175 -10.90 2.19 4.22
CA ALA A 175 -10.98 3.25 5.23
C ALA A 175 -10.01 4.41 4.90
N PHE A 176 -8.78 4.09 4.54
CA PHE A 176 -7.79 5.07 4.09
C PHE A 176 -8.27 5.84 2.85
N ALA A 177 -8.79 5.16 1.83
CA ALA A 177 -9.30 5.78 0.61
C ALA A 177 -10.40 6.81 0.90
N PHE A 178 -11.33 6.50 1.82
CA PHE A 178 -12.37 7.45 2.22
C PHE A 178 -11.81 8.66 2.97
N THR A 179 -10.72 8.52 3.73
CA THR A 179 -10.07 9.68 4.37
C THR A 179 -9.35 10.60 3.38
N MET A 180 -8.97 10.07 2.21
CA MET A 180 -8.35 10.85 1.13
C MET A 180 -9.36 11.48 0.18
N THR A 181 -10.67 11.24 0.40
CA THR A 181 -11.73 11.84 -0.42
C THR A 181 -11.76 13.36 -0.22
N THR A 182 -11.55 14.11 -1.30
CA THR A 182 -11.54 15.58 -1.27
C THR A 182 -12.97 16.12 -1.38
N ASN A 183 -13.26 17.22 -0.63
CA ASN A 183 -14.52 17.97 -0.78
C ASN A 183 -14.52 18.89 -2.02
N GLU A 184 -13.50 18.82 -2.86
CA GLU A 184 -13.41 19.67 -4.06
C GLU A 184 -14.34 19.12 -5.15
N LYS A 185 -15.22 19.96 -5.66
CA LYS A 185 -16.09 19.61 -6.79
C LYS A 185 -15.22 19.41 -8.02
N LYS A 186 -15.09 18.17 -8.47
CA LYS A 186 -14.43 17.86 -9.74
C LYS A 186 -15.37 18.09 -10.89
N THR A 187 -14.83 18.61 -11.99
CA THR A 187 -15.57 18.62 -13.26
C THR A 187 -15.57 17.22 -13.87
N VAL A 188 -16.59 16.92 -14.68
CA VAL A 188 -16.62 15.68 -15.48
C VAL A 188 -15.35 15.54 -16.31
N ARG A 189 -14.80 16.65 -16.80
CA ARG A 189 -13.54 16.66 -17.56
C ARG A 189 -12.37 16.16 -16.73
N GLU A 190 -12.22 16.60 -15.49
CA GLU A 190 -11.12 16.17 -14.58
C GLU A 190 -11.23 14.70 -14.27
N ILE A 191 -12.42 14.19 -14.01
CA ILE A 191 -12.66 12.75 -13.76
C ILE A 191 -12.31 11.92 -14.99
N VAL A 192 -12.72 12.38 -16.19
CA VAL A 192 -12.40 11.69 -17.46
C VAL A 192 -10.91 11.73 -17.73
N GLU A 193 -10.25 12.87 -17.51
CA GLU A 193 -8.80 13.02 -17.68
C GLU A 193 -8.03 12.02 -16.77
N GLU A 194 -8.37 11.96 -15.48
CA GLU A 194 -7.76 11.00 -14.54
C GLU A 194 -8.03 9.56 -14.98
N GLY A 195 -9.27 9.21 -15.34
CA GLY A 195 -9.63 7.87 -15.78
C GLY A 195 -8.89 7.43 -17.04
N VAL A 196 -8.74 8.31 -18.02
CA VAL A 196 -7.97 8.04 -19.26
C VAL A 196 -6.49 7.84 -18.95
N LEU A 197 -5.90 8.69 -18.09
CA LEU A 197 -4.49 8.57 -17.72
C LEU A 197 -4.21 7.30 -16.88
N ILE A 198 -5.11 6.90 -15.97
CA ILE A 198 -4.99 5.64 -15.23
C ILE A 198 -5.08 4.45 -16.19
N SER A 199 -6.03 4.48 -17.12
CA SER A 199 -6.17 3.43 -18.14
C SER A 199 -4.93 3.35 -19.05
N LEU A 200 -4.36 4.50 -19.42
CA LEU A 200 -3.11 4.55 -20.18
C LEU A 200 -1.94 3.97 -19.39
N ALA A 201 -1.83 4.29 -18.09
CA ALA A 201 -0.81 3.69 -17.23
C ALA A 201 -0.93 2.16 -17.19
N PHE A 202 -2.17 1.65 -17.11
CA PHE A 202 -2.45 0.22 -17.10
C PHE A 202 -2.06 -0.44 -18.44
N VAL A 203 -2.37 0.17 -19.56
CA VAL A 203 -1.95 -0.32 -20.90
C VAL A 203 -0.42 -0.31 -21.03
N LEU A 204 0.24 0.76 -20.57
CA LEU A 204 1.70 0.87 -20.62
C LEU A 204 2.43 -0.15 -19.73
N ASN A 205 1.75 -0.74 -18.72
CA ASN A 205 2.30 -1.85 -17.95
C ASN A 205 2.51 -3.11 -18.79
N PHE A 206 1.72 -3.32 -19.84
CA PHE A 206 1.91 -4.47 -20.74
C PHE A 206 3.01 -4.22 -21.78
N ILE A 207 3.35 -2.95 -22.04
CA ILE A 207 4.44 -2.56 -22.96
C ILE A 207 5.71 -2.44 -22.10
N LYS A 208 6.39 -3.56 -21.88
CA LYS A 208 7.52 -3.65 -20.96
C LYS A 208 8.70 -4.41 -21.56
N ILE A 209 9.89 -3.98 -21.20
CA ILE A 209 11.15 -4.69 -21.48
C ILE A 209 11.50 -5.47 -20.20
N PRO A 210 11.39 -6.81 -20.20
CA PRO A 210 11.72 -7.60 -19.02
C PRO A 210 13.23 -7.52 -18.75
N ILE A 211 13.60 -7.40 -17.47
CA ILE A 211 14.98 -7.42 -17.00
C ILE A 211 15.13 -8.60 -16.05
N GLY A 212 15.93 -9.59 -16.45
CA GLY A 212 16.17 -10.77 -15.63
C GLY A 212 15.01 -11.78 -15.59
N ALA A 213 15.26 -12.91 -14.96
CA ALA A 213 14.31 -14.05 -14.90
C ALA A 213 13.23 -13.88 -13.81
N THR A 214 13.35 -12.89 -12.92
CA THR A 214 12.58 -12.78 -11.67
C THR A 214 11.50 -11.69 -11.67
N GLY A 215 11.16 -11.11 -12.84
CA GLY A 215 9.95 -10.27 -12.98
C GLY A 215 10.16 -8.75 -13.01
N GLY A 216 11.37 -8.22 -12.83
CA GLY A 216 11.65 -6.79 -13.00
C GLY A 216 11.51 -6.36 -14.49
N SER A 217 10.93 -5.18 -14.73
CA SER A 217 10.76 -4.67 -16.10
C SER A 217 10.89 -3.16 -16.19
N ILE A 218 11.37 -2.67 -17.32
CA ILE A 218 11.35 -1.25 -17.68
C ILE A 218 10.06 -0.99 -18.45
N ASN A 219 9.31 0.02 -18.02
CA ASN A 219 8.08 0.44 -18.67
C ASN A 219 7.81 1.93 -18.40
N PHE A 220 6.78 2.47 -19.07
CA PHE A 220 6.36 3.86 -18.96
C PHE A 220 5.13 4.07 -18.05
N GLN A 221 4.74 3.07 -17.29
CA GLN A 221 3.50 3.11 -16.50
C GLN A 221 3.43 4.28 -15.49
N MET A 222 4.57 4.74 -14.97
CA MET A 222 4.60 5.88 -14.07
C MET A 222 4.34 7.22 -14.76
N LEU A 223 4.60 7.35 -16.04
CA LEU A 223 4.45 8.61 -16.78
C LEU A 223 3.04 9.21 -16.67
N PRO A 224 1.95 8.51 -16.98
CA PRO A 224 0.60 9.07 -16.86
C PRO A 224 0.24 9.40 -15.40
N LEU A 225 0.71 8.62 -14.43
CA LEU A 225 0.47 8.87 -13.01
C LEU A 225 1.20 10.13 -12.53
N MET A 226 2.43 10.37 -13.01
CA MET A 226 3.18 11.61 -12.78
C MET A 226 2.43 12.83 -13.35
N VAL A 227 1.82 12.68 -14.54
CA VAL A 227 0.98 13.74 -15.14
C VAL A 227 -0.22 14.06 -14.25
N ILE A 228 -0.91 13.03 -13.72
CA ILE A 228 -2.03 13.24 -12.79
C ILE A 228 -1.56 14.03 -11.56
N ALA A 229 -0.48 13.60 -10.92
CA ALA A 229 0.05 14.25 -9.73
C ALA A 229 0.41 15.72 -9.98
N LEU A 230 1.08 16.02 -11.09
CA LEU A 230 1.46 17.39 -11.45
C LEU A 230 0.24 18.27 -11.81
N ARG A 231 -0.77 17.73 -12.49
CA ARG A 231 -1.95 18.51 -12.89
C ARG A 231 -2.96 18.67 -11.76
N HIS A 232 -3.32 17.56 -11.12
CA HIS A 232 -4.42 17.53 -10.15
C HIS A 232 -3.95 17.66 -8.69
N GLY A 233 -2.64 17.51 -8.44
CA GLY A 233 -2.05 17.67 -7.12
C GLY A 233 -1.75 16.34 -6.39
N PRO A 234 -1.18 16.43 -5.16
CA PRO A 234 -0.61 15.27 -4.48
C PRO A 234 -1.66 14.23 -4.08
N GLN A 235 -2.84 14.66 -3.62
CA GLN A 235 -3.91 13.74 -3.21
C GLN A 235 -4.41 12.91 -4.40
N HIS A 236 -4.63 13.55 -5.55
CA HIS A 236 -5.05 12.89 -6.79
C HIS A 236 -3.98 11.93 -7.30
N GLY A 237 -2.71 12.34 -7.28
CA GLY A 237 -1.58 11.48 -7.63
C GLY A 237 -1.52 10.24 -6.74
N PHE A 238 -1.76 10.39 -5.42
CA PHE A 238 -1.77 9.26 -4.50
C PHE A 238 -2.94 8.31 -4.75
N VAL A 239 -4.16 8.85 -4.87
CA VAL A 239 -5.38 8.04 -5.12
C VAL A 239 -5.28 7.33 -6.46
N ALA A 240 -4.91 8.05 -7.52
CA ALA A 240 -4.79 7.47 -8.86
C ALA A 240 -3.67 6.42 -8.94
N GLY A 241 -2.48 6.72 -8.42
CA GLY A 241 -1.31 5.84 -8.49
C GLY A 241 -1.38 4.71 -7.48
N GLY A 242 -1.49 5.04 -6.19
CA GLY A 242 -1.40 4.05 -5.11
C GLY A 242 -2.68 3.22 -4.96
N ILE A 243 -3.85 3.87 -4.94
CA ILE A 243 -5.10 3.16 -4.68
C ILE A 243 -5.64 2.53 -5.96
N ILE A 244 -6.02 3.33 -6.96
CA ILE A 244 -6.75 2.80 -8.13
C ILE A 244 -5.81 1.96 -8.99
N TYR A 245 -4.74 2.57 -9.50
CA TYR A 245 -3.78 1.88 -10.35
C TYR A 245 -3.07 0.75 -9.60
N GLY A 246 -2.65 1.00 -8.35
CA GLY A 246 -1.99 0.00 -7.51
C GLY A 246 -2.85 -1.24 -7.25
N LEU A 247 -4.15 -1.08 -6.98
CA LEU A 247 -5.07 -2.23 -6.86
C LEU A 247 -5.25 -2.97 -8.19
N LEU A 248 -5.45 -2.24 -9.29
CA LEU A 248 -5.62 -2.86 -10.61
C LEU A 248 -4.41 -3.73 -10.98
N THR A 249 -3.20 -3.21 -10.78
CA THR A 249 -1.97 -3.96 -11.11
C THR A 249 -1.73 -5.10 -10.13
N CYS A 250 -1.92 -4.91 -8.83
CA CYS A 250 -1.79 -5.98 -7.84
C CYS A 250 -2.73 -7.17 -8.12
N LEU A 251 -3.96 -6.89 -8.58
CA LEU A 251 -4.92 -7.93 -8.96
C LEU A 251 -4.52 -8.71 -10.22
N THR A 252 -3.76 -8.08 -11.12
CA THR A 252 -3.42 -8.65 -12.43
C THR A 252 -2.02 -9.24 -12.52
N ASP A 253 -1.10 -8.80 -11.68
CA ASP A 253 0.31 -9.23 -11.73
C ASP A 253 0.57 -10.61 -11.11
N GLY A 254 -0.36 -11.13 -10.30
CA GLY A 254 -0.28 -12.47 -9.71
C GLY A 254 0.70 -12.62 -8.54
N TYR A 255 1.30 -11.53 -8.04
CA TYR A 255 2.25 -11.57 -6.91
C TYR A 255 1.56 -11.62 -5.53
N GLY A 256 0.24 -11.47 -5.49
CA GLY A 256 -0.57 -11.54 -4.28
C GLY A 256 -0.68 -10.22 -3.52
N PHE A 257 -1.67 -10.15 -2.61
CA PHE A 257 -2.00 -8.93 -1.88
C PHE A 257 -0.97 -8.55 -0.80
N ALA A 258 -0.10 -9.46 -0.39
CA ALA A 258 0.90 -9.19 0.63
C ALA A 258 1.89 -8.09 0.22
N CYS A 259 2.22 -7.98 -1.06
CA CYS A 259 3.11 -6.94 -1.58
C CYS A 259 2.41 -5.59 -1.86
N TYR A 260 1.06 -5.56 -1.84
CA TYR A 260 0.29 -4.37 -2.21
C TYR A 260 0.70 -3.10 -1.46
N PRO A 261 0.86 -3.04 -0.14
CA PRO A 261 1.18 -1.80 0.56
C PRO A 261 2.51 -1.18 0.14
N PHE A 262 3.49 -2.02 -0.11
CA PHE A 262 4.85 -1.56 -0.35
C PHE A 262 5.14 -1.36 -1.83
N ASP A 263 4.86 -2.36 -2.67
CA ASP A 263 5.14 -2.30 -4.10
C ASP A 263 4.15 -1.45 -4.88
N TYR A 264 2.87 -1.49 -4.51
CA TYR A 264 1.81 -0.85 -5.28
C TYR A 264 1.32 0.44 -4.64
N LEU A 265 0.85 0.40 -3.38
CA LEU A 265 0.30 1.60 -2.75
C LEU A 265 1.36 2.67 -2.52
N ILE A 266 2.46 2.34 -1.83
CA ILE A 266 3.59 3.27 -1.62
C ILE A 266 4.34 3.44 -2.94
N GLY A 267 4.60 2.33 -3.66
CA GLY A 267 5.37 2.33 -4.89
C GLY A 267 4.81 3.26 -5.96
N PHE A 268 3.56 3.11 -6.34
CA PHE A 268 2.93 3.99 -7.34
C PHE A 268 2.32 5.24 -6.73
N GLY A 269 1.90 5.21 -5.47
CA GLY A 269 1.47 6.39 -4.73
C GLY A 269 2.58 7.42 -4.52
N SER A 270 3.85 7.03 -4.63
CA SER A 270 5.02 7.91 -4.56
C SER A 270 4.98 9.08 -5.54
N VAL A 271 4.27 8.95 -6.68
CA VAL A 271 4.08 10.04 -7.64
C VAL A 271 3.39 11.26 -7.02
N ALA A 272 2.66 11.08 -5.92
CA ALA A 272 2.05 12.17 -5.16
C ALA A 272 3.05 13.27 -4.77
N VAL A 273 4.30 12.90 -4.52
CA VAL A 273 5.36 13.86 -4.20
C VAL A 273 5.54 14.90 -5.29
N MET A 274 5.39 14.53 -6.56
CA MET A 274 5.46 15.49 -7.67
C MET A 274 4.36 16.55 -7.59
N GLY A 275 3.19 16.18 -7.07
CA GLY A 275 2.07 17.10 -6.90
C GLY A 275 2.34 18.28 -5.97
N PHE A 276 3.26 18.15 -4.99
CA PHE A 276 3.69 19.27 -4.15
C PHE A 276 4.51 20.30 -4.93
N PHE A 277 5.19 19.87 -5.99
CA PHE A 277 6.01 20.73 -6.85
C PHE A 277 5.23 21.37 -8.00
N ARG A 278 3.93 21.06 -8.16
CA ARG A 278 3.10 21.51 -9.31
C ARG A 278 3.16 23.02 -9.55
N LYS A 279 3.13 23.85 -8.49
CA LYS A 279 3.21 25.31 -8.59
C LYS A 279 4.58 25.82 -9.06
N LEU A 280 5.64 25.07 -8.79
CA LEU A 280 7.00 25.36 -9.22
C LEU A 280 7.24 24.89 -10.66
N VAL A 281 6.57 23.80 -11.06
CA VAL A 281 6.61 23.28 -12.43
C VAL A 281 5.79 24.14 -13.37
N PHE A 282 4.56 24.54 -12.98
CA PHE A 282 3.64 25.37 -13.79
C PHE A 282 3.59 26.80 -13.23
N SER A 283 4.59 27.62 -13.52
CA SER A 283 4.59 29.04 -13.16
C SER A 283 3.63 29.83 -14.06
N LYS A 284 2.81 30.71 -13.47
CA LYS A 284 1.82 31.53 -14.18
C LYS A 284 2.43 32.52 -15.20
N GLU A 285 3.71 32.86 -15.05
CA GLU A 285 4.36 33.89 -15.86
C GLU A 285 4.87 33.43 -17.23
N GLN A 286 4.84 32.12 -17.52
CA GLN A 286 5.46 31.60 -18.73
C GLN A 286 4.57 30.58 -19.43
N ASN A 287 3.97 31.00 -20.52
CA ASN A 287 3.21 30.17 -21.48
C ASN A 287 4.09 29.16 -22.25
N THR A 288 5.36 29.03 -21.92
CA THR A 288 6.36 28.31 -22.71
C THR A 288 7.36 27.58 -21.80
N TYR A 289 8.07 26.67 -22.41
CA TYR A 289 9.15 25.87 -21.90
C TYR A 289 10.06 26.61 -20.90
N ASN A 290 10.01 26.23 -19.65
CA ASN A 290 10.77 26.86 -18.58
C ASN A 290 11.80 25.88 -18.01
N PHE A 291 13.09 26.26 -18.03
CA PHE A 291 14.16 25.43 -17.48
C PHE A 291 13.97 25.11 -15.98
N LYS A 292 13.44 26.06 -15.20
CA LYS A 292 13.12 25.82 -13.78
C LYS A 292 12.05 24.72 -13.62
N GLY A 293 10.99 24.72 -14.47
CA GLY A 293 9.98 23.70 -14.47
C GLY A 293 10.55 22.32 -14.76
N LEU A 294 11.44 22.20 -15.74
CA LEU A 294 12.17 20.96 -16.03
C LEU A 294 13.00 20.47 -14.84
N LEU A 295 13.70 21.39 -14.18
CA LEU A 295 14.50 21.05 -13.00
C LEU A 295 13.61 20.48 -11.87
N PHE A 296 12.44 21.09 -11.63
CA PHE A 296 11.51 20.58 -10.61
C PHE A 296 10.85 19.27 -11.00
N ILE A 297 10.59 19.02 -12.29
CA ILE A 297 10.16 17.70 -12.79
C ILE A 297 11.24 16.67 -12.48
N LEU A 298 12.51 16.97 -12.79
CA LEU A 298 13.63 16.07 -12.53
C LEU A 298 13.75 15.75 -11.04
N ILE A 299 13.81 16.76 -10.18
CA ILE A 299 13.96 16.59 -8.73
C ILE A 299 12.81 15.79 -8.15
N SER A 300 11.57 16.19 -8.44
CA SER A 300 10.39 15.52 -7.88
C SER A 300 10.20 14.12 -8.45
N GLY A 301 10.57 13.88 -9.71
CA GLY A 301 10.55 12.55 -10.32
C GLY A 301 11.58 11.61 -9.72
N ILE A 302 12.81 12.11 -9.43
CA ILE A 302 13.83 11.34 -8.70
C ILE A 302 13.33 10.98 -7.30
N LEU A 303 12.75 11.94 -6.56
CA LEU A 303 12.18 11.67 -5.22
C LEU A 303 11.06 10.62 -5.27
N ALA A 304 10.14 10.72 -6.22
CA ALA A 304 9.08 9.72 -6.40
C ALA A 304 9.66 8.33 -6.70
N THR A 305 10.63 8.25 -7.60
CA THR A 305 11.32 7.00 -7.94
C THR A 305 12.06 6.41 -6.75
N PHE A 306 12.70 7.27 -5.94
CA PHE A 306 13.43 6.84 -4.74
C PHE A 306 12.48 6.27 -3.68
N ILE A 307 11.33 6.90 -3.44
CA ILE A 307 10.30 6.37 -2.51
C ILE A 307 9.78 5.03 -3.02
N ARG A 308 9.52 4.89 -4.32
CA ARG A 308 9.15 3.61 -4.93
C ARG A 308 10.23 2.56 -4.70
N TYR A 309 11.50 2.92 -4.90
CA TYR A 309 12.64 2.02 -4.67
C TYR A 309 12.69 1.54 -3.22
N ILE A 310 12.49 2.43 -2.23
CA ILE A 310 12.42 2.05 -0.81
C ILE A 310 11.25 1.08 -0.59
N GLY A 311 10.05 1.39 -1.07
CA GLY A 311 8.88 0.54 -0.92
C GLY A 311 9.12 -0.88 -1.46
N SER A 312 9.66 -0.99 -2.67
CA SER A 312 9.94 -2.30 -3.27
C SER A 312 11.06 -3.07 -2.55
N ASN A 313 12.05 -2.39 -1.98
CA ASN A 313 13.05 -3.08 -1.14
C ASN A 313 12.43 -3.62 0.14
N VAL A 314 11.57 -2.83 0.80
CA VAL A 314 10.81 -3.32 1.97
C VAL A 314 9.95 -4.52 1.61
N SER A 315 9.24 -4.47 0.48
CA SER A 315 8.47 -5.60 -0.03
C SER A 315 9.34 -6.84 -0.27
N SER A 316 10.49 -6.66 -0.93
CA SER A 316 11.42 -7.76 -1.23
C SER A 316 11.92 -8.45 0.04
N ILE A 317 12.20 -7.70 1.11
CA ILE A 317 12.67 -8.23 2.38
C ILE A 317 11.51 -8.88 3.15
N VAL A 318 10.41 -8.14 3.33
CA VAL A 318 9.32 -8.52 4.23
C VAL A 318 8.42 -9.60 3.62
N VAL A 319 8.12 -9.49 2.33
CA VAL A 319 7.16 -10.41 1.68
C VAL A 319 7.87 -11.60 1.05
N TYR A 320 9.02 -11.35 0.39
CA TYR A 320 9.73 -12.39 -0.36
C TYR A 320 10.92 -13.00 0.40
N GLY A 321 11.27 -12.45 1.58
CA GLY A 321 12.33 -13.00 2.43
C GLY A 321 13.74 -12.80 1.86
N TYR A 322 13.96 -11.79 1.01
CA TYR A 322 15.29 -11.47 0.50
C TYR A 322 16.18 -10.87 1.59
N THR A 323 17.48 -11.11 1.51
CA THR A 323 18.44 -10.32 2.29
C THR A 323 18.44 -8.87 1.81
N LEU A 324 18.85 -7.93 2.66
CA LEU A 324 18.94 -6.51 2.28
C LEU A 324 19.77 -6.31 1.01
N GLU A 325 20.91 -6.99 0.92
CA GLU A 325 21.82 -6.90 -0.24
C GLU A 325 21.16 -7.42 -1.52
N ALA A 326 20.47 -8.55 -1.46
CA ALA A 326 19.77 -9.13 -2.59
C ALA A 326 18.61 -8.23 -3.05
N ALA A 327 17.84 -7.67 -2.10
CA ALA A 327 16.75 -6.75 -2.39
C ALA A 327 17.26 -5.47 -3.07
N LEU A 328 18.29 -4.83 -2.50
CA LEU A 328 18.91 -3.64 -3.06
C LEU A 328 19.46 -3.90 -4.46
N ALA A 329 20.19 -5.00 -4.66
CA ALA A 329 20.74 -5.36 -5.95
C ALA A 329 19.63 -5.56 -6.99
N TYR A 330 18.63 -6.39 -6.67
CA TYR A 330 17.52 -6.70 -7.58
C TYR A 330 16.75 -5.45 -8.01
N ASN A 331 16.30 -4.63 -7.07
CA ASN A 331 15.48 -3.46 -7.34
C ASN A 331 16.26 -2.32 -8.03
N SER A 332 17.58 -2.24 -7.85
CA SER A 332 18.44 -1.24 -8.51
C SER A 332 18.50 -1.39 -10.01
N PHE A 333 18.27 -2.58 -10.55
CA PHE A 333 18.35 -2.82 -11.98
C PHE A 333 17.18 -2.24 -12.76
N TYR A 334 15.96 -2.24 -12.22
CA TYR A 334 14.80 -1.88 -13.03
C TYR A 334 14.04 -0.64 -12.53
N ILE A 335 13.98 -0.37 -11.22
CA ILE A 335 13.20 0.75 -10.69
C ILE A 335 13.79 2.11 -11.07
N PRO A 336 15.10 2.38 -10.84
CA PRO A 336 15.69 3.64 -11.25
C PRO A 336 15.62 3.86 -12.77
N LEU A 337 15.78 2.79 -13.54
CA LEU A 337 15.76 2.88 -15.00
C LEU A 337 14.32 3.16 -15.52
N SER A 338 13.30 2.48 -14.99
CA SER A 338 11.90 2.79 -15.29
C SER A 338 11.52 4.22 -14.89
N GLY A 339 12.01 4.66 -13.74
CA GLY A 339 11.81 6.04 -13.27
C GLY A 339 12.48 7.05 -14.22
N ALA A 340 13.74 6.83 -14.58
CA ALA A 340 14.48 7.70 -15.48
C ALA A 340 13.80 7.82 -16.86
N VAL A 341 13.37 6.71 -17.45
CA VAL A 341 12.67 6.69 -18.74
C VAL A 341 11.35 7.47 -18.64
N SER A 342 10.58 7.30 -17.56
CA SER A 342 9.33 8.05 -17.33
C SER A 342 9.57 9.54 -17.13
N ILE A 343 10.62 9.93 -16.38
CA ILE A 343 11.00 11.33 -16.16
C ILE A 343 11.44 11.99 -17.47
N VAL A 344 12.29 11.33 -18.26
CA VAL A 344 12.73 11.86 -19.56
C VAL A 344 11.54 12.04 -20.51
N ALA A 345 10.63 11.07 -20.59
CA ALA A 345 9.42 11.18 -21.37
C ALA A 345 8.54 12.35 -20.90
N LEU A 346 8.39 12.52 -19.58
CA LEU A 346 7.64 13.65 -19.00
C LEU A 346 8.27 15.00 -19.35
N MET A 347 9.61 15.11 -19.28
CA MET A 347 10.33 16.31 -19.69
C MET A 347 10.15 16.62 -21.19
N ALA A 348 10.11 15.58 -22.03
CA ALA A 348 9.86 15.75 -23.45
C ALA A 348 8.46 16.33 -23.78
N ILE A 349 7.44 15.92 -23.00
CA ILE A 349 6.06 16.42 -23.17
C ILE A 349 5.75 17.65 -22.31
N TYR A 350 6.72 18.20 -21.58
CA TYR A 350 6.50 19.31 -20.65
C TYR A 350 5.89 20.55 -21.30
N GLY A 351 6.36 20.94 -22.48
CA GLY A 351 5.83 22.13 -23.22
C GLY A 351 4.33 21.99 -23.52
N PRO A 352 3.88 20.93 -24.22
CA PRO A 352 2.46 20.66 -24.42
C PRO A 352 1.67 20.56 -23.10
N LEU A 353 2.23 19.92 -22.07
CA LEU A 353 1.57 19.76 -20.78
C LEU A 353 1.37 21.11 -20.09
N ALA A 354 2.35 22.00 -20.10
CA ALA A 354 2.26 23.36 -19.56
C ALA A 354 1.19 24.18 -20.29
N LYS A 355 1.14 24.08 -21.62
CA LYS A 355 0.10 24.72 -22.43
C LYS A 355 -1.30 24.22 -22.06
N ILE A 356 -1.48 22.91 -21.94
CA ILE A 356 -2.77 22.32 -21.51
C ILE A 356 -3.13 22.81 -20.11
N ASN A 357 -2.18 22.84 -19.17
CA ASN A 357 -2.43 23.29 -17.81
C ASN A 357 -2.88 24.76 -17.74
N ASN A 358 -2.30 25.62 -18.58
CA ASN A 358 -2.66 27.04 -18.65
C ASN A 358 -3.99 27.26 -19.35
N THR A 359 -4.27 26.52 -20.43
CA THR A 359 -5.53 26.65 -21.19
C THR A 359 -6.71 26.05 -20.43
N TYR A 360 -6.48 25.01 -19.70
CA TYR A 360 -7.47 24.25 -18.96
C TYR A 360 -7.03 24.02 -17.51
N PRO A 361 -7.00 25.07 -16.67
CA PRO A 361 -6.62 24.95 -15.28
C PRO A 361 -7.59 24.05 -14.51
N VAL A 362 -7.08 23.38 -13.50
CA VAL A 362 -7.89 22.56 -12.58
C VAL A 362 -8.64 23.50 -11.62
N ILE A 363 -9.91 23.18 -11.32
CA ILE A 363 -10.82 24.08 -10.56
C ILE A 363 -10.26 24.41 -9.16
N SER A 364 -9.54 23.50 -8.51
CA SER A 364 -8.92 23.77 -7.21
C SER A 364 -7.97 24.98 -7.21
N ASP A 365 -7.37 25.29 -8.36
CA ASP A 365 -6.48 26.47 -8.51
C ASP A 365 -7.26 27.76 -8.73
N ASN A 366 -8.42 27.68 -9.38
CA ASN A 366 -9.26 28.86 -9.65
C ASN A 366 -9.98 29.39 -8.41
N GLN A 367 -10.39 28.50 -7.48
CA GLN A 367 -11.07 28.93 -6.25
C GLN A 367 -10.14 29.62 -5.25
N LYS A 368 -8.83 29.35 -5.29
CA LYS A 368 -7.84 30.05 -4.45
C LYS A 368 -7.49 31.44 -5.02
N SER A 369 -7.49 31.59 -6.34
CA SER A 369 -7.18 32.90 -6.99
C SER A 369 -8.30 33.92 -6.90
N ILE A 370 -9.52 33.50 -6.53
CA ILE A 370 -10.67 34.41 -6.33
C ILE A 370 -10.76 34.88 -4.85
N LYS A 371 -10.04 34.23 -3.94
CA LYS A 371 -9.98 34.55 -2.50
C LYS A 371 -8.74 35.36 -2.09
N GLU A 372 -7.76 35.51 -2.97
CA GLU A 372 -6.61 36.41 -2.87
C GLU A 372 -6.86 37.66 -3.70
#